data_548fcfe1bdc7fe90e3c60a9e5de887dc
#
_entry.id   548fcfe1bdc7fe90e3c60a9e5de887dc
#
_cell.length_a   1.000
_cell.length_b   1.000
_cell.length_c   1.000
_cell.angle_alpha   90.00
_cell.angle_beta   90.00
_cell.angle_gamma   90.00
#
_symmetry.space_group_name_H-M   'P 1'
#
loop_
_entity.id
_entity.type
_entity.pdbx_description
1 polymer ?
#
loop_
_entity_poly.entity_id
_entity_poly.type
_entity_poly.pdbx_seq_one_letter_code
_entity_poly.pdbx_strand_id
1 'polypeptide(L)'
;MWVGDGTNFPGQQDLGRSLDRYLEAASKIYAALPDDWRMLLEHKMFEPAFYSTVISDWGSSILAAQELGPKAKCLVDLGHHAPNVNIEQIVARLHRFGKLGGFHFNDSKYGDDDLDSGSINPHQLFLVFNELVEAELNPRDGFNPSYMIDQSHNVTDPIESMLSSAETITQCFAKAQLVDRETLHAAQEANDTMMAFQALRRAYNVDVAPILAKARLEAGGAVDVLEAYRLSQYRRRKAQERKAVGLGAGIV
;
A
#
# COMPACT_ATOMS: atom_id res chain seq x y z
N MET A 1 10.95 -7.11 0.22
CA MET A 1 11.57 -8.21 -0.59
C MET A 1 10.44 -9.02 -1.19
N TRP A 2 10.35 -8.99 -2.46
CA TRP A 2 9.50 -9.84 -3.28
C TRP A 2 10.39 -10.68 -4.20
N VAL A 3 9.96 -11.90 -4.58
CA VAL A 3 10.76 -12.82 -5.39
C VAL A 3 9.90 -13.42 -6.50
N GLY A 4 10.32 -13.23 -7.75
CA GLY A 4 9.67 -13.80 -8.93
C GLY A 4 10.04 -15.27 -9.16
N ASP A 5 9.65 -16.16 -8.26
CA ASP A 5 10.02 -17.57 -8.22
C ASP A 5 8.86 -18.52 -8.54
N GLY A 6 7.84 -18.01 -9.22
CA GLY A 6 6.58 -18.70 -9.43
C GLY A 6 6.67 -20.02 -10.22
N THR A 7 5.63 -20.83 -10.04
CA THR A 7 5.39 -22.06 -10.77
C THR A 7 3.93 -22.18 -11.19
N ASN A 8 3.64 -22.72 -12.35
CA ASN A 8 2.28 -22.87 -12.85
C ASN A 8 1.94 -24.31 -13.30
N PHE A 9 2.90 -25.23 -13.29
CA PHE A 9 2.64 -26.57 -13.76
C PHE A 9 2.61 -27.57 -12.60
N PRO A 10 1.56 -28.43 -12.49
CA PRO A 10 1.47 -29.45 -11.45
C PRO A 10 2.73 -30.33 -11.43
N GLY A 11 3.34 -30.45 -10.25
CA GLY A 11 4.56 -31.25 -10.09
C GLY A 11 5.87 -30.57 -10.50
N GLN A 12 5.83 -29.31 -10.95
CA GLN A 12 7.04 -28.57 -11.32
C GLN A 12 7.97 -28.33 -10.13
N GLN A 13 7.42 -28.08 -8.96
CA GLN A 13 8.18 -27.86 -7.74
C GLN A 13 7.66 -28.71 -6.57
N ASP A 14 8.55 -29.04 -5.64
CA ASP A 14 8.20 -29.41 -4.29
C ASP A 14 7.87 -28.11 -3.52
N LEU A 15 6.59 -27.93 -3.19
CA LEU A 15 6.08 -26.68 -2.61
C LEU A 15 6.64 -26.41 -1.20
N GLY A 16 6.86 -27.43 -0.40
CA GLY A 16 7.52 -27.30 0.91
C GLY A 16 8.96 -26.85 0.75
N ARG A 17 9.71 -27.53 -0.10
CA ARG A 17 11.12 -27.23 -0.35
C ARG A 17 11.31 -25.84 -1.00
N SER A 18 10.35 -25.34 -1.77
CA SER A 18 10.44 -23.98 -2.32
C SER A 18 10.37 -22.92 -1.21
N LEU A 19 9.52 -23.13 -0.21
CA LEU A 19 9.45 -22.27 0.97
C LEU A 19 10.74 -22.35 1.80
N ASP A 20 11.29 -23.55 2.01
CA ASP A 20 12.56 -23.72 2.72
C ASP A 20 13.70 -22.93 2.06
N ARG A 21 13.80 -22.99 0.75
CA ARG A 21 14.79 -22.23 -0.02
C ARG A 21 14.59 -20.72 0.09
N TYR A 22 13.35 -20.27 0.05
CA TYR A 22 13.01 -18.85 0.27
C TYR A 22 13.48 -18.39 1.67
N LEU A 23 13.13 -19.14 2.71
CA LEU A 23 13.49 -18.82 4.07
C LEU A 23 15.01 -18.87 4.30
N GLU A 24 15.71 -19.87 3.72
CA GLU A 24 17.17 -19.94 3.78
C GLU A 24 17.84 -18.70 3.15
N ALA A 25 17.37 -18.29 1.96
CA ALA A 25 17.90 -17.10 1.28
C ALA A 25 17.58 -15.82 2.06
N ALA A 26 16.33 -15.68 2.52
CA ALA A 26 15.86 -14.55 3.31
C ALA A 26 16.60 -14.42 4.64
N SER A 27 16.91 -15.54 5.32
CA SER A 27 17.67 -15.57 6.56
C SER A 27 19.10 -15.03 6.38
N LYS A 28 19.74 -15.36 5.27
CA LYS A 28 21.09 -14.83 4.95
C LYS A 28 21.07 -13.32 4.75
N ILE A 29 20.04 -12.81 4.03
CA ILE A 29 19.86 -11.37 3.85
C ILE A 29 19.55 -10.70 5.19
N TYR A 30 18.62 -11.26 5.97
CA TYR A 30 18.21 -10.77 7.29
C TYR A 30 19.41 -10.64 8.26
N ALA A 31 20.28 -11.65 8.28
CA ALA A 31 21.48 -11.66 9.13
C ALA A 31 22.51 -10.59 8.71
N ALA A 32 22.53 -10.21 7.43
CA ALA A 32 23.44 -9.19 6.91
C ALA A 32 22.92 -7.75 7.06
N LEU A 33 21.62 -7.58 7.41
CA LEU A 33 21.04 -6.25 7.59
C LEU A 33 21.56 -5.58 8.87
N PRO A 34 21.86 -4.27 8.83
CA PRO A 34 22.12 -3.48 10.03
C PRO A 34 20.99 -3.61 11.05
N ASP A 35 21.30 -3.41 12.34
CA ASP A 35 20.32 -3.63 13.41
C ASP A 35 19.16 -2.65 13.39
N ASP A 36 19.35 -1.44 12.87
CA ASP A 36 18.36 -0.40 12.70
C ASP A 36 17.52 -0.52 11.42
N TRP A 37 17.86 -1.50 10.57
CA TRP A 37 17.12 -1.74 9.31
C TRP A 37 15.99 -2.75 9.51
N ARG A 38 14.96 -2.61 8.68
CA ARG A 38 13.85 -3.57 8.61
C ARG A 38 13.82 -4.24 7.24
N MET A 39 13.45 -5.51 7.24
CA MET A 39 13.18 -6.29 6.04
C MET A 39 11.68 -6.35 5.82
N LEU A 40 11.20 -5.77 4.74
CA LEU A 40 9.79 -5.83 4.36
C LEU A 40 9.57 -6.99 3.40
N LEU A 41 8.69 -7.93 3.78
CA LEU A 41 8.29 -9.07 2.95
C LEU A 41 6.99 -8.70 2.24
N GLU A 42 7.07 -8.62 0.94
CA GLU A 42 5.94 -8.35 0.07
C GLU A 42 5.43 -9.66 -0.52
N HIS A 43 4.16 -9.92 -0.35
CA HIS A 43 3.50 -11.04 -1.00
C HIS A 43 2.92 -10.62 -2.35
N LYS A 44 2.83 -11.57 -3.27
CA LYS A 44 2.21 -11.37 -4.57
C LYS A 44 1.65 -12.71 -5.05
N MET A 45 0.40 -12.74 -5.51
CA MET A 45 -0.24 -14.00 -5.91
C MET A 45 0.43 -14.64 -7.10
N PHE A 46 0.75 -13.83 -8.11
CA PHE A 46 1.26 -14.29 -9.40
C PHE A 46 2.44 -13.44 -9.83
N GLU A 47 3.50 -14.09 -10.32
CA GLU A 47 4.59 -13.42 -11.00
C GLU A 47 5.57 -14.44 -11.64
N PRO A 48 6.02 -14.22 -12.88
CA PRO A 48 5.43 -13.28 -13.83
C PRO A 48 4.07 -13.77 -14.31
N ALA A 49 3.12 -12.84 -14.43
CA ALA A 49 1.77 -12.97 -14.94
C ALA A 49 0.92 -14.14 -14.43
N PHE A 50 1.26 -15.40 -14.73
CA PHE A 50 0.42 -16.56 -14.44
C PHE A 50 1.06 -17.56 -13.46
N TYR A 51 2.22 -17.24 -12.93
CA TYR A 51 2.94 -18.12 -12.01
C TYR A 51 2.61 -17.76 -10.56
N SER A 52 2.22 -18.76 -9.76
CA SER A 52 2.06 -18.57 -8.32
C SER A 52 3.43 -18.38 -7.66
N THR A 53 3.59 -17.35 -6.86
CA THR A 53 4.82 -17.11 -6.10
C THR A 53 4.87 -17.95 -4.83
N VAL A 54 6.05 -18.10 -4.22
CA VAL A 54 6.20 -18.84 -2.97
C VAL A 54 5.52 -18.10 -1.80
N ILE A 55 5.62 -16.78 -1.75
CA ILE A 55 4.90 -15.94 -0.79
C ILE A 55 3.71 -15.31 -1.50
N SER A 56 2.64 -16.06 -1.65
CA SER A 56 1.49 -15.71 -2.48
C SER A 56 0.42 -14.87 -1.79
N ASP A 57 0.46 -14.78 -0.46
CA ASP A 57 -0.57 -14.11 0.34
C ASP A 57 0.01 -13.56 1.66
N TRP A 58 -0.77 -12.70 2.31
CA TRP A 58 -0.38 -12.09 3.58
C TRP A 58 -0.15 -13.09 4.71
N GLY A 59 -0.85 -14.24 4.70
CA GLY A 59 -0.67 -15.31 5.69
C GLY A 59 0.69 -15.96 5.56
N SER A 60 1.11 -16.28 4.34
CA SER A 60 2.47 -16.78 4.05
C SER A 60 3.53 -15.72 4.42
N SER A 61 3.26 -14.43 4.11
CA SER A 61 4.17 -13.33 4.45
C SER A 61 4.36 -13.18 5.96
N ILE A 62 3.28 -13.21 6.77
CA ILE A 62 3.40 -13.07 8.23
C ILE A 62 4.12 -14.27 8.85
N LEU A 63 3.86 -15.49 8.39
CA LEU A 63 4.57 -16.69 8.86
C LEU A 63 6.06 -16.59 8.57
N ALA A 64 6.45 -16.22 7.36
CA ALA A 64 7.85 -15.99 7.00
C ALA A 64 8.48 -14.86 7.84
N ALA A 65 7.77 -13.76 8.07
CA ALA A 65 8.26 -12.66 8.89
C ALA A 65 8.40 -13.04 10.37
N GLN A 66 7.57 -13.97 10.88
CA GLN A 66 7.71 -14.49 12.23
C GLN A 66 8.95 -15.40 12.36
N GLU A 67 9.14 -16.29 11.39
CA GLU A 67 10.27 -17.21 11.34
C GLU A 67 11.61 -16.46 11.27
N LEU A 68 11.70 -15.42 10.44
CA LEU A 68 12.91 -14.62 10.27
C LEU A 68 13.27 -13.78 11.49
N GLY A 69 12.28 -13.26 12.25
CA GLY A 69 12.53 -12.53 13.48
C GLY A 69 11.99 -11.09 13.51
N PRO A 70 12.39 -10.27 14.52
CA PRO A 70 11.77 -8.98 14.82
C PRO A 70 11.98 -7.90 13.76
N LYS A 71 13.10 -7.90 13.02
CA LYS A 71 13.36 -6.93 11.92
C LYS A 71 12.56 -7.23 10.67
N ALA A 72 12.00 -8.45 10.52
CA ALA A 72 11.16 -8.81 9.38
C ALA A 72 9.70 -8.42 9.66
N LYS A 73 9.11 -7.70 8.71
CA LYS A 73 7.73 -7.21 8.73
C LYS A 73 7.09 -7.50 7.38
N CYS A 74 5.75 -7.44 7.32
CA CYS A 74 5.00 -7.55 6.07
C CYS A 74 4.86 -6.18 5.41
N LEU A 75 4.95 -6.14 4.10
CA LEU A 75 4.55 -5.04 3.26
C LEU A 75 3.22 -5.41 2.62
N VAL A 76 2.25 -4.51 2.70
CA VAL A 76 0.93 -4.65 2.09
C VAL A 76 0.91 -3.84 0.81
N ASP A 77 0.95 -4.53 -0.33
CA ASP A 77 0.63 -3.93 -1.62
C ASP A 77 -0.87 -4.10 -1.88
N LEU A 78 -1.57 -3.02 -2.24
CA LEU A 78 -3.03 -3.05 -2.35
C LEU A 78 -3.51 -3.83 -3.58
N GLY A 79 -2.67 -3.93 -4.62
CA GLY A 79 -2.95 -4.69 -5.84
C GLY A 79 -2.64 -6.19 -5.76
N HIS A 80 -1.87 -6.62 -4.75
CA HIS A 80 -1.38 -7.98 -4.63
C HIS A 80 -2.33 -8.94 -3.90
N HIS A 81 -3.60 -8.64 -3.86
CA HIS A 81 -4.62 -9.46 -3.19
C HIS A 81 -5.58 -10.11 -4.19
N ALA A 82 -6.11 -11.27 -3.81
CA ALA A 82 -7.20 -11.89 -4.56
C ALA A 82 -8.43 -10.96 -4.58
N PRO A 83 -9.26 -11.00 -5.63
CA PRO A 83 -10.50 -10.25 -5.65
C PRO A 83 -11.35 -10.49 -4.40
N ASN A 84 -11.95 -9.44 -3.87
CA ASN A 84 -12.82 -9.47 -2.69
C ASN A 84 -12.13 -9.83 -1.35
N VAL A 85 -10.82 -9.70 -1.26
CA VAL A 85 -10.11 -9.81 0.02
C VAL A 85 -10.37 -8.55 0.86
N ASN A 86 -10.65 -8.76 2.14
CA ASN A 86 -10.79 -7.67 3.11
C ASN A 86 -9.40 -7.18 3.56
N ILE A 87 -8.88 -6.13 2.89
CA ILE A 87 -7.52 -5.63 3.13
C ILE A 87 -7.43 -4.89 4.48
N GLU A 88 -8.45 -4.12 4.86
CA GLU A 88 -8.47 -3.44 6.16
C GLU A 88 -8.38 -4.44 7.33
N GLN A 89 -8.99 -5.61 7.20
CA GLN A 89 -8.84 -6.69 8.20
C GLN A 89 -7.40 -7.21 8.25
N ILE A 90 -6.73 -7.32 7.10
CA ILE A 90 -5.31 -7.72 7.04
C ILE A 90 -4.45 -6.70 7.78
N VAL A 91 -4.67 -5.41 7.54
CA VAL A 91 -3.98 -4.30 8.22
C VAL A 91 -4.14 -4.39 9.73
N ALA A 92 -5.38 -4.53 10.22
CA ALA A 92 -5.68 -4.68 11.63
C ALA A 92 -4.96 -5.89 12.25
N ARG A 93 -4.94 -7.03 11.55
CA ARG A 93 -4.26 -8.26 12.02
C ARG A 93 -2.74 -8.11 12.04
N LEU A 94 -2.14 -7.59 10.97
CA LEU A 94 -0.69 -7.35 10.92
C LEU A 94 -0.25 -6.37 12.00
N HIS A 95 -1.04 -5.31 12.27
CA HIS A 95 -0.82 -4.42 13.40
C HIS A 95 -0.91 -5.18 14.74
N ARG A 96 -1.96 -5.97 14.94
CA ARG A 96 -2.19 -6.77 16.16
C ARG A 96 -1.00 -7.68 16.50
N PHE A 97 -0.35 -8.25 15.49
CA PHE A 97 0.83 -9.12 15.64
C PHE A 97 2.17 -8.35 15.59
N GLY A 98 2.16 -7.02 15.48
CA GLY A 98 3.36 -6.20 15.39
C GLY A 98 4.19 -6.46 14.12
N LYS A 99 3.54 -6.96 13.06
CA LYS A 99 4.19 -7.32 11.79
C LYS A 99 3.82 -6.41 10.61
N LEU A 100 3.04 -5.35 10.83
CA LEU A 100 2.79 -4.34 9.82
C LEU A 100 4.05 -3.49 9.63
N GLY A 101 4.65 -3.51 8.46
CA GLY A 101 5.91 -2.84 8.17
C GLY A 101 5.82 -1.74 7.14
N GLY A 102 4.88 -1.83 6.20
CA GLY A 102 4.72 -0.82 5.17
C GLY A 102 3.62 -1.12 4.17
N PHE A 103 3.44 -0.17 3.26
CA PHE A 103 2.47 -0.23 2.18
C PHE A 103 3.11 0.13 0.85
N HIS A 104 2.65 -0.53 -0.21
CA HIS A 104 2.63 -0.02 -1.56
C HIS A 104 1.20 0.40 -1.90
N PHE A 105 0.99 1.69 -2.06
CA PHE A 105 -0.30 2.25 -2.43
C PHE A 105 -0.43 2.28 -3.96
N ASN A 106 -1.46 1.67 -4.45
CA ASN A 106 -1.94 1.64 -5.82
C ASN A 106 -3.44 1.36 -5.81
N ASP A 107 -4.00 1.03 -6.93
CA ASP A 107 -5.33 0.46 -7.06
C ASP A 107 -5.35 -0.59 -8.17
N SER A 108 -6.33 -1.48 -8.14
CA SER A 108 -6.46 -2.58 -9.09
C SER A 108 -7.90 -2.73 -9.54
N LYS A 109 -8.08 -3.04 -10.82
CA LYS A 109 -9.38 -3.30 -11.41
C LYS A 109 -9.54 -4.75 -11.87
N TYR A 110 -8.55 -5.26 -12.58
CA TYR A 110 -8.61 -6.60 -13.16
C TYR A 110 -7.59 -7.56 -12.55
N GLY A 111 -6.50 -7.04 -12.02
CA GLY A 111 -5.41 -7.79 -11.44
C GLY A 111 -4.41 -6.83 -10.84
N ASP A 112 -3.13 -7.10 -11.00
CA ASP A 112 -2.05 -6.23 -10.56
C ASP A 112 -1.82 -5.12 -11.60
N ASP A 113 -2.80 -4.21 -11.67
CA ASP A 113 -2.85 -3.16 -12.69
C ASP A 113 -1.99 -1.95 -12.34
N ASP A 114 -1.59 -1.80 -11.09
CA ASP A 114 -0.82 -0.68 -10.54
C ASP A 114 -1.40 0.69 -10.91
N LEU A 115 -2.72 0.83 -10.80
CA LEU A 115 -3.42 2.09 -11.12
C LEU A 115 -3.21 3.14 -10.01
N ASP A 116 -3.54 4.39 -10.32
CA ASP A 116 -3.49 5.49 -9.35
C ASP A 116 -4.30 5.16 -8.10
N SER A 117 -3.72 5.40 -6.93
CA SER A 117 -4.32 5.07 -5.63
C SER A 117 -5.71 5.67 -5.46
N GLY A 118 -6.70 4.83 -5.16
CA GLY A 118 -8.09 5.22 -4.98
C GLY A 118 -8.84 5.57 -6.27
N SER A 119 -8.28 5.25 -7.45
CA SER A 119 -8.95 5.52 -8.74
C SER A 119 -10.11 4.57 -9.02
N ILE A 120 -10.09 3.39 -8.44
CA ILE A 120 -11.12 2.35 -8.60
C ILE A 120 -11.90 2.18 -7.30
N ASN A 121 -11.22 2.07 -6.15
CA ASN A 121 -11.86 1.74 -4.88
C ASN A 121 -11.46 2.70 -3.74
N PRO A 122 -11.82 4.00 -3.84
CA PRO A 122 -11.45 4.99 -2.83
C PRO A 122 -12.06 4.72 -1.45
N HIS A 123 -13.19 4.02 -1.39
CA HIS A 123 -13.79 3.65 -0.10
C HIS A 123 -12.99 2.58 0.62
N GLN A 124 -12.44 1.58 -0.09
CA GLN A 124 -11.55 0.59 0.51
C GLN A 124 -10.27 1.25 1.03
N LEU A 125 -9.69 2.18 0.27
CA LEU A 125 -8.53 2.95 0.71
C LEU A 125 -8.83 3.72 2.00
N PHE A 126 -10.02 4.34 2.11
CA PHE A 126 -10.46 4.97 3.36
C PHE A 126 -10.56 3.97 4.52
N LEU A 127 -11.11 2.77 4.30
CA LEU A 127 -11.21 1.75 5.35
C LEU A 127 -9.83 1.26 5.81
N VAL A 128 -8.88 1.12 4.90
CA VAL A 128 -7.48 0.83 5.24
C VAL A 128 -6.90 1.95 6.12
N PHE A 129 -7.13 3.23 5.78
CA PHE A 129 -6.69 4.35 6.60
C PHE A 129 -7.42 4.44 7.93
N ASN A 130 -8.68 4.00 8.03
CA ASN A 130 -9.37 3.89 9.32
C ASN A 130 -8.61 2.96 10.28
N GLU A 131 -8.18 1.79 9.81
CA GLU A 131 -7.39 0.85 10.62
C GLU A 131 -5.98 1.39 10.94
N LEU A 132 -5.37 2.14 10.02
CA LEU A 132 -4.08 2.78 10.27
C LEU A 132 -4.16 3.87 11.33
N VAL A 133 -5.19 4.71 11.30
CA VAL A 133 -5.43 5.73 12.33
C VAL A 133 -5.73 5.08 13.68
N GLU A 134 -6.50 3.98 13.70
CA GLU A 134 -6.71 3.20 14.92
C GLU A 134 -5.38 2.64 15.47
N ALA A 135 -4.51 2.17 14.58
CA ALA A 135 -3.19 1.69 14.94
C ALA A 135 -2.25 2.80 15.45
N GLU A 136 -2.37 4.02 14.92
CA GLU A 136 -1.64 5.21 15.41
C GLU A 136 -2.11 5.66 16.79
N LEU A 137 -3.40 5.55 17.07
CA LEU A 137 -3.98 5.88 18.37
C LEU A 137 -3.63 4.82 19.44
N ASN A 138 -3.46 3.57 19.03
CA ASN A 138 -3.15 2.42 19.88
C ASN A 138 -1.89 1.70 19.40
N PRO A 139 -0.73 2.36 19.36
CA PRO A 139 0.44 1.82 18.71
C PRO A 139 1.00 0.59 19.44
N ARG A 140 1.45 -0.39 18.68
CA ARG A 140 2.30 -1.47 19.17
C ARG A 140 3.76 -1.02 19.20
N ASP A 141 4.57 -1.66 20.03
CA ASP A 141 6.01 -1.38 20.10
C ASP A 141 6.65 -1.44 18.71
N GLY A 142 7.37 -0.38 18.35
CA GLY A 142 8.01 -0.25 17.05
C GLY A 142 7.03 -0.08 15.88
N PHE A 143 5.79 0.35 16.11
CA PHE A 143 4.86 0.72 15.05
C PHE A 143 5.34 1.99 14.34
N ASN A 144 5.81 1.83 13.13
CA ASN A 144 6.26 2.90 12.24
C ASN A 144 6.27 2.36 10.81
N PRO A 145 5.12 2.16 10.17
CA PRO A 145 5.05 1.64 8.81
C PRO A 145 5.60 2.63 7.80
N SER A 146 6.21 2.11 6.73
CA SER A 146 6.65 2.92 5.59
C SER A 146 5.50 3.04 4.58
N TYR A 147 5.28 4.23 4.05
CA TYR A 147 4.25 4.49 3.03
C TYR A 147 4.95 4.80 1.71
N MET A 148 4.65 4.01 0.69
CA MET A 148 5.22 4.13 -0.64
C MET A 148 4.10 4.04 -1.68
N ILE A 149 4.28 4.66 -2.82
CA ILE A 149 3.40 4.53 -3.98
C ILE A 149 4.11 3.64 -4.99
N ASP A 150 3.45 2.58 -5.42
CA ASP A 150 3.92 1.65 -6.45
C ASP A 150 2.89 1.60 -7.58
N GLN A 151 3.19 2.25 -8.70
CA GLN A 151 2.22 2.47 -9.78
C GLN A 151 2.84 2.34 -11.16
N SER A 152 2.03 1.84 -12.12
CA SER A 152 2.31 1.89 -13.55
C SER A 152 1.89 3.23 -14.17
N HIS A 153 2.62 3.68 -15.19
CA HIS A 153 2.39 4.99 -15.85
C HIS A 153 2.37 4.84 -17.37
N ASN A 154 1.62 3.87 -17.88
CA ASN A 154 1.62 3.56 -19.31
C ASN A 154 0.90 4.62 -20.15
N VAL A 155 -0.16 5.23 -19.63
CA VAL A 155 -1.05 6.15 -20.36
C VAL A 155 -1.12 7.54 -19.73
N THR A 156 -0.48 7.76 -18.60
CA THR A 156 -0.52 9.00 -17.82
C THR A 156 0.86 9.67 -17.75
N ASP A 157 0.89 10.94 -17.37
CA ASP A 157 2.12 11.56 -16.92
C ASP A 157 2.50 10.99 -15.55
N PRO A 158 3.68 10.36 -15.37
CA PRO A 158 4.04 9.71 -14.11
C PRO A 158 4.06 10.67 -12.92
N ILE A 159 4.40 11.94 -13.12
CA ILE A 159 4.39 12.92 -12.03
C ILE A 159 2.97 13.35 -11.70
N GLU A 160 2.10 13.56 -12.70
CA GLU A 160 0.68 13.85 -12.45
C GLU A 160 -0.02 12.69 -11.72
N SER A 161 0.24 11.44 -12.14
CA SER A 161 -0.28 10.26 -11.45
C SER A 161 0.17 10.19 -10.00
N MET A 162 1.46 10.40 -9.73
CA MET A 162 1.98 10.41 -8.36
C MET A 162 1.37 11.53 -7.50
N LEU A 163 1.16 12.72 -8.07
CA LEU A 163 0.51 13.84 -7.36
C LEU A 163 -0.97 13.52 -7.08
N SER A 164 -1.70 12.95 -8.05
CA SER A 164 -3.09 12.51 -7.91
C SER A 164 -3.23 11.48 -6.80
N SER A 165 -2.37 10.47 -6.80
CA SER A 165 -2.36 9.43 -5.77
C SER A 165 -2.05 9.96 -4.39
N ALA A 166 -1.03 10.81 -4.27
CA ALA A 166 -0.68 11.45 -2.99
C ALA A 166 -1.85 12.32 -2.47
N GLU A 167 -2.58 13.00 -3.35
CA GLU A 167 -3.76 13.76 -2.97
C GLU A 167 -4.88 12.84 -2.45
N THR A 168 -5.18 11.74 -3.15
CA THR A 168 -6.21 10.79 -2.73
C THR A 168 -5.83 10.09 -1.42
N ILE A 169 -4.59 9.69 -1.26
CA ILE A 169 -4.05 9.10 -0.02
C ILE A 169 -4.25 10.07 1.15
N THR A 170 -3.84 11.33 0.99
CA THR A 170 -3.99 12.34 2.04
C THR A 170 -5.44 12.67 2.35
N GLN A 171 -6.34 12.64 1.35
CA GLN A 171 -7.79 12.79 1.58
C GLN A 171 -8.36 11.63 2.39
N CYS A 172 -8.01 10.38 2.06
CA CYS A 172 -8.47 9.21 2.80
C CYS A 172 -7.95 9.22 4.26
N PHE A 173 -6.68 9.58 4.46
CA PHE A 173 -6.11 9.76 5.79
C PHE A 173 -6.86 10.84 6.60
N ALA A 174 -7.06 12.03 6.02
CA ALA A 174 -7.77 13.12 6.69
C ALA A 174 -9.21 12.73 7.05
N LYS A 175 -9.94 12.04 6.16
CA LYS A 175 -11.27 11.51 6.45
C LYS A 175 -11.26 10.48 7.57
N ALA A 176 -10.27 9.60 7.61
CA ALA A 176 -10.12 8.60 8.66
C ALA A 176 -9.87 9.23 10.04
N GLN A 177 -9.17 10.37 10.09
CA GLN A 177 -8.99 11.16 11.33
C GLN A 177 -10.32 11.75 11.86
N LEU A 178 -11.31 11.94 10.98
CA LEU A 178 -12.61 12.52 11.34
C LEU A 178 -13.64 11.47 11.79
N VAL A 179 -13.29 10.19 11.82
CA VAL A 179 -14.19 9.14 12.31
C VAL A 179 -14.48 9.35 13.79
N ASP A 180 -15.78 9.43 14.14
CA ASP A 180 -16.25 9.43 15.53
C ASP A 180 -16.04 8.02 16.12
N ARG A 181 -14.87 7.82 16.72
CA ARG A 181 -14.45 6.53 17.26
C ARG A 181 -15.23 6.12 18.48
N GLU A 182 -15.69 7.06 19.29
CA GLU A 182 -16.54 6.77 20.46
C GLU A 182 -17.85 6.13 19.98
N THR A 183 -18.53 6.77 19.02
CA THR A 183 -19.76 6.22 18.42
C THR A 183 -19.48 4.90 17.71
N LEU A 184 -18.37 4.80 16.94
CA LEU A 184 -18.01 3.58 16.21
C LEU A 184 -17.81 2.39 17.18
N HIS A 185 -16.99 2.56 18.20
CA HIS A 185 -16.68 1.49 19.15
C HIS A 185 -17.92 1.11 20.00
N ALA A 186 -18.69 2.09 20.47
CA ALA A 186 -19.91 1.79 21.21
C ALA A 186 -20.93 1.00 20.37
N ALA A 187 -21.08 1.35 19.10
CA ALA A 187 -21.96 0.63 18.19
C ALA A 187 -21.45 -0.80 17.89
N GLN A 188 -20.13 -0.98 17.75
CA GLN A 188 -19.50 -2.31 17.56
C GLN A 188 -19.73 -3.20 18.79
N GLU A 189 -19.53 -2.69 20.00
CA GLU A 189 -19.78 -3.45 21.24
C GLU A 189 -21.25 -3.80 21.41
N ALA A 190 -22.16 -2.93 20.98
CA ALA A 190 -23.61 -3.18 21.02
C ALA A 190 -24.09 -4.07 19.85
N ASN A 191 -23.24 -4.47 18.93
CA ASN A 191 -23.60 -5.12 17.66
C ASN A 191 -24.62 -4.30 16.82
N ASP A 192 -24.60 -2.97 16.95
CA ASP A 192 -25.37 -2.06 16.09
C ASP A 192 -24.58 -1.74 14.82
N THR A 193 -24.63 -2.69 13.88
CA THR A 193 -23.91 -2.59 12.61
C THR A 193 -24.27 -1.34 11.82
N MET A 194 -25.54 -0.90 11.89
CA MET A 194 -25.97 0.28 11.12
C MET A 194 -25.39 1.57 11.69
N MET A 195 -25.34 1.72 13.01
CA MET A 195 -24.72 2.89 13.65
C MET A 195 -23.20 2.90 13.42
N ALA A 196 -22.53 1.76 13.54
CA ALA A 196 -21.12 1.63 13.21
C ALA A 196 -20.82 2.06 11.75
N PHE A 197 -21.62 1.56 10.81
CA PHE A 197 -21.52 1.97 9.40
C PHE A 197 -21.77 3.47 9.21
N GLN A 198 -22.75 4.06 9.89
CA GLN A 198 -23.02 5.50 9.80
C GLN A 198 -21.88 6.36 10.35
N ALA A 199 -21.17 5.92 11.39
CA ALA A 199 -19.99 6.63 11.90
C ALA A 199 -18.91 6.72 10.81
N LEU A 200 -18.59 5.61 10.15
CA LEU A 200 -17.63 5.57 9.03
C LEU A 200 -18.12 6.40 7.84
N ARG A 201 -19.37 6.22 7.43
CA ARG A 201 -19.95 6.89 6.26
C ARG A 201 -19.98 8.42 6.41
N ARG A 202 -20.28 8.92 7.61
CA ARG A 202 -20.27 10.38 7.89
C ARG A 202 -18.89 10.96 7.65
N ALA A 203 -17.84 10.31 8.18
CA ALA A 203 -16.45 10.75 7.98
C ALA A 203 -16.03 10.67 6.51
N TYR A 204 -16.34 9.57 5.83
CA TYR A 204 -16.02 9.39 4.40
C TYR A 204 -16.63 10.47 3.51
N ASN A 205 -17.84 10.96 3.83
CA ASN A 205 -18.56 11.95 3.04
C ASN A 205 -18.13 13.41 3.35
N VAL A 206 -17.23 13.63 4.29
CA VAL A 206 -16.73 14.99 4.56
C VAL A 206 -15.87 15.47 3.39
N ASP A 207 -16.11 16.68 2.91
CA ASP A 207 -15.19 17.35 2.00
C ASP A 207 -13.99 17.90 2.78
N VAL A 208 -12.85 17.23 2.64
CA VAL A 208 -11.58 17.60 3.28
C VAL A 208 -10.67 18.45 2.39
N ALA A 209 -11.07 18.70 1.12
CA ALA A 209 -10.24 19.43 0.17
C ALA A 209 -9.84 20.82 0.67
N PRO A 210 -10.73 21.64 1.29
CA PRO A 210 -10.35 22.96 1.80
C PRO A 210 -9.30 22.89 2.93
N ILE A 211 -9.41 21.89 3.81
CA ILE A 211 -8.45 21.69 4.92
C ILE A 211 -7.08 21.32 4.37
N LEU A 212 -7.03 20.39 3.41
CA LEU A 212 -5.80 19.94 2.79
C LEU A 212 -5.14 21.05 1.94
N ALA A 213 -5.93 21.83 1.22
CA ALA A 213 -5.44 23.01 0.49
C ALA A 213 -4.79 24.01 1.44
N LYS A 214 -5.42 24.28 2.59
CA LYS A 214 -4.85 25.16 3.63
C LYS A 214 -3.54 24.59 4.18
N ALA A 215 -3.52 23.30 4.54
CA ALA A 215 -2.31 22.65 5.04
C ALA A 215 -1.16 22.70 4.04
N ARG A 216 -1.44 22.48 2.74
CA ARG A 216 -0.43 22.63 1.67
C ARG A 216 0.11 24.04 1.58
N LEU A 217 -0.76 25.06 1.63
CA LEU A 217 -0.32 26.46 1.62
C LEU A 217 0.57 26.80 2.82
N GLU A 218 0.20 26.36 4.02
CA GLU A 218 1.00 26.58 5.23
C GLU A 218 2.37 25.88 5.15
N ALA A 219 2.46 24.77 4.44
CA ALA A 219 3.71 24.06 4.13
C ALA A 219 4.49 24.65 2.93
N GLY A 220 4.02 25.76 2.33
CA GLY A 220 4.65 26.37 1.16
C GLY A 220 4.34 25.68 -0.17
N GLY A 221 3.36 24.81 -0.22
CA GLY A 221 2.89 24.13 -1.42
C GLY A 221 1.74 24.87 -2.14
N ALA A 222 1.20 24.22 -3.19
CA ALA A 222 0.11 24.77 -3.99
C ALA A 222 -1.27 24.35 -3.45
N VAL A 223 -2.28 25.18 -3.70
CA VAL A 223 -3.71 24.86 -3.42
C VAL A 223 -4.14 23.68 -4.27
N ASP A 224 -3.94 23.77 -5.59
CA ASP A 224 -4.16 22.70 -6.55
C ASP A 224 -2.80 22.23 -7.07
N VAL A 225 -2.43 21.01 -6.72
CA VAL A 225 -1.10 20.46 -7.03
C VAL A 225 -0.96 20.09 -8.50
N LEU A 226 -2.03 19.62 -9.15
CA LEU A 226 -2.01 19.24 -10.57
C LEU A 226 -1.98 20.48 -11.46
N GLU A 227 -2.80 21.50 -11.15
CA GLU A 227 -2.76 22.78 -11.87
C GLU A 227 -1.38 23.41 -11.75
N ALA A 228 -0.82 23.50 -10.56
CA ALA A 228 0.51 24.06 -10.33
C ALA A 228 1.60 23.31 -11.10
N TYR A 229 1.54 21.97 -11.12
CA TYR A 229 2.47 21.17 -11.90
C TYR A 229 2.36 21.47 -13.41
N ARG A 230 1.14 21.50 -13.96
CA ARG A 230 0.88 21.81 -15.38
C ARG A 230 1.33 23.22 -15.75
N LEU A 231 1.03 24.20 -14.93
CA LEU A 231 1.47 25.60 -15.12
C LEU A 231 2.99 25.72 -15.05
N SER A 232 3.66 24.92 -14.25
CA SER A 232 5.12 24.89 -14.15
C SER A 232 5.82 24.50 -15.45
N GLN A 233 5.13 23.83 -16.36
CA GLN A 233 5.70 23.26 -17.60
C GLN A 233 6.94 22.37 -17.35
N TYR A 234 7.03 21.78 -16.16
CA TYR A 234 8.20 21.01 -15.70
C TYR A 234 8.59 19.91 -16.69
N ARG A 235 7.61 19.06 -17.06
CA ARG A 235 7.86 17.95 -18.00
C ARG A 235 8.41 18.43 -19.34
N ARG A 236 7.80 19.49 -19.90
CA ARG A 236 8.23 20.07 -21.19
C ARG A 236 9.68 20.59 -21.11
N ARG A 237 10.02 21.32 -20.05
CA ARG A 237 11.40 21.80 -19.83
C ARG A 237 12.36 20.63 -19.70
N LYS A 238 12.03 19.62 -18.89
CA LYS A 238 12.89 18.45 -18.67
C LYS A 238 13.07 17.61 -19.92
N ALA A 239 12.04 17.47 -20.75
CA ALA A 239 12.14 16.79 -22.04
C ALA A 239 13.12 17.53 -23.00
N GLN A 240 13.15 18.87 -22.97
CA GLN A 240 14.11 19.66 -23.75
C GLN A 240 15.53 19.57 -23.20
N GLU A 241 15.69 19.54 -21.87
CA GLU A 241 17.01 19.42 -21.21
C GLU A 241 17.62 18.02 -21.38
N ARG A 242 16.79 16.97 -21.35
CA ARG A 242 17.22 15.58 -21.46
C ARG A 242 17.27 15.19 -22.93
N LYS A 243 18.46 15.21 -23.54
CA LYS A 243 18.62 14.64 -24.88
C LYS A 243 18.28 13.14 -24.83
N ALA A 244 17.47 12.68 -25.78
CA ALA A 244 17.20 11.26 -25.94
C ALA A 244 18.50 10.51 -26.18
N VAL A 245 18.95 9.71 -25.24
CA VAL A 245 20.12 8.86 -25.38
C VAL A 245 19.60 7.48 -25.82
N GLY A 246 19.48 7.31 -27.12
CA GLY A 246 19.06 6.05 -27.73
C GLY A 246 17.54 5.82 -27.74
N LEU A 247 17.07 5.10 -28.73
CA LEU A 247 15.73 4.47 -28.71
C LEU A 247 15.81 3.31 -27.73
N GLY A 248 15.53 3.58 -26.47
CA GLY A 248 15.20 2.51 -25.54
C GLY A 248 13.96 1.81 -26.09
N ALA A 249 14.09 0.55 -26.48
CA ALA A 249 12.92 -0.28 -26.70
C ALA A 249 12.14 -0.28 -25.39
N GLY A 250 11.03 0.45 -25.37
CA GLY A 250 10.10 0.35 -24.27
C GLY A 250 9.69 -1.12 -24.17
N ILE A 251 9.84 -1.69 -23.01
CA ILE A 251 9.22 -2.98 -22.70
C ILE A 251 7.72 -2.68 -22.69
N VAL A 252 7.03 -3.20 -23.68
CA VAL A 252 5.58 -3.23 -23.77
C VAL A 252 5.10 -4.38 -22.89
#